data_6520975cfa053d93d2c59120c30592be
#
_entry.id   6520975cfa053d93d2c59120c30592be
#
_cell.length_a   1.000
_cell.length_b   1.000
_cell.length_c   1.000
_cell.angle_alpha   90.00
_cell.angle_beta   90.00
_cell.angle_gamma   90.00
#
_symmetry.space_group_name_H-M   'P 1'
#
loop_
_entity.id
_entity.type
_entity.pdbx_description
1 polymer ?
#
loop_
_entity_poly.entity_id
_entity_poly.type
_entity_poly.pdbx_seq_one_letter_code
_entity_poly.pdbx_strand_id
1 'polypeptide(L)'
;MKTSPRRRKHRRRTFRRLFWLLVLATLLLLLWPRRVTLDGLNSPHAILLRADSGEVLAEKDADSTIYPASMTKMMTALLAIEANPDLDTPVTLPEEIFPALQAQNASLAGFQTGETVTVRDLLYGAMLPSGAECCEALAREVSGSEEAFAARMNQKAAELGMTGTHFCNPTGLHDPEHVSTVRD
;
A
#
# COMPACT_ATOMS: atom_id res chain seq x y z
N MET A 1 -61.71 -28.30 35.46
CA MET A 1 -61.80 -27.81 34.08
C MET A 1 -60.78 -28.56 33.25
N LYS A 2 -61.16 -29.49 32.35
CA LYS A 2 -60.28 -30.26 31.50
C LYS A 2 -60.06 -29.47 30.19
N THR A 3 -58.83 -28.98 29.92
CA THR A 3 -58.48 -28.27 28.68
C THR A 3 -58.55 -29.24 27.49
N SER A 4 -59.25 -28.88 26.42
CA SER A 4 -59.53 -29.72 25.26
C SER A 4 -58.20 -30.10 24.55
N PRO A 5 -58.04 -31.32 24.04
CA PRO A 5 -56.84 -31.82 23.40
C PRO A 5 -56.43 -31.04 22.12
N ARG A 6 -57.35 -30.35 21.48
CA ARG A 6 -57.11 -29.49 20.28
C ARG A 6 -56.28 -28.27 20.63
N ARG A 7 -56.47 -27.60 21.79
CA ARG A 7 -55.68 -26.43 22.20
C ARG A 7 -54.20 -26.79 22.49
N ARG A 8 -53.93 -28.00 23.04
CA ARG A 8 -52.56 -28.46 23.33
C ARG A 8 -51.77 -28.74 22.04
N LYS A 9 -52.37 -29.28 20.97
CA LYS A 9 -51.70 -29.52 19.67
C LYS A 9 -51.35 -28.24 18.95
N HIS A 10 -52.22 -27.23 19.00
CA HIS A 10 -51.94 -25.92 18.35
C HIS A 10 -50.79 -25.20 19.05
N ARG A 11 -50.77 -25.19 20.38
CA ARG A 11 -49.70 -24.58 21.19
C ARG A 11 -48.33 -25.23 20.97
N ARG A 12 -48.28 -26.55 20.80
CA ARG A 12 -47.05 -27.28 20.47
C ARG A 12 -46.54 -27.00 19.07
N ARG A 13 -47.42 -26.81 18.08
CA ARG A 13 -47.03 -26.42 16.70
C ARG A 13 -46.51 -25.01 16.67
N THR A 14 -47.12 -24.07 17.37
CA THR A 14 -46.65 -22.68 17.43
C THR A 14 -45.30 -22.61 18.14
N PHE A 15 -45.13 -23.33 19.25
CA PHE A 15 -43.83 -23.35 19.96
C PHE A 15 -42.72 -23.96 19.11
N ARG A 16 -42.95 -25.01 18.34
CA ARG A 16 -42.00 -25.58 17.41
C ARG A 16 -41.62 -24.59 16.30
N ARG A 17 -42.61 -23.86 15.78
CA ARG A 17 -42.33 -22.83 14.74
C ARG A 17 -41.48 -21.69 15.31
N LEU A 18 -41.80 -21.19 16.49
CA LEU A 18 -40.99 -20.16 17.15
C LEU A 18 -39.58 -20.64 17.44
N PHE A 19 -39.43 -21.89 17.90
CA PHE A 19 -38.12 -22.49 18.14
C PHE A 19 -37.27 -22.55 16.86
N TRP A 20 -37.84 -23.02 15.75
CA TRP A 20 -37.11 -23.06 14.47
C TRP A 20 -36.83 -21.68 13.88
N LEU A 21 -37.70 -20.70 14.09
CA LEU A 21 -37.44 -19.31 13.71
C LEU A 21 -36.26 -18.69 14.53
N LEU A 22 -36.21 -18.99 15.83
CA LEU A 22 -35.11 -18.60 16.70
C LEU A 22 -33.80 -19.24 16.26
N VAL A 23 -33.81 -20.53 15.97
CA VAL A 23 -32.63 -21.27 15.47
C VAL A 23 -32.17 -20.68 14.11
N LEU A 24 -33.10 -20.39 13.20
CA LEU A 24 -32.79 -19.77 11.93
C LEU A 24 -32.23 -18.36 12.12
N ALA A 25 -32.82 -17.55 12.99
CA ALA A 25 -32.33 -16.22 13.30
C ALA A 25 -30.93 -16.21 13.93
N THR A 26 -30.66 -17.15 14.85
CA THR A 26 -29.33 -17.33 15.44
C THR A 26 -28.31 -17.81 14.40
N LEU A 27 -28.70 -18.74 13.52
CA LEU A 27 -27.85 -19.17 12.41
C LEU A 27 -27.52 -18.00 11.44
N LEU A 28 -28.53 -17.20 11.09
CA LEU A 28 -28.34 -16.01 10.25
C LEU A 28 -27.43 -14.97 10.93
N LEU A 29 -27.55 -14.78 12.25
CA LEU A 29 -26.66 -13.89 13.01
C LEU A 29 -25.24 -14.43 13.11
N LEU A 30 -25.06 -15.75 13.23
CA LEU A 30 -23.75 -16.41 13.29
C LEU A 30 -23.06 -16.42 11.92
N LEU A 31 -23.84 -16.51 10.83
CA LEU A 31 -23.37 -16.50 9.45
C LEU A 31 -23.27 -15.07 8.88
N TRP A 32 -23.71 -14.05 9.65
CA TRP A 32 -23.60 -12.66 9.22
C TRP A 32 -22.12 -12.31 9.04
N PRO A 33 -21.70 -11.86 7.83
CA PRO A 33 -20.31 -11.54 7.61
C PRO A 33 -19.88 -10.44 8.58
N ARG A 34 -18.88 -10.74 9.42
CA ARG A 34 -18.27 -9.73 10.29
C ARG A 34 -17.59 -8.72 9.37
N ARG A 35 -18.11 -7.49 9.32
CA ARG A 35 -17.44 -6.41 8.61
C ARG A 35 -16.12 -6.13 9.31
N VAL A 36 -15.03 -6.16 8.55
CA VAL A 36 -13.75 -5.64 9.01
C VAL A 36 -13.90 -4.13 9.11
N THR A 37 -13.52 -3.53 10.25
CA THR A 37 -13.49 -2.07 10.42
C THR A 37 -12.07 -1.64 10.71
N LEU A 38 -11.72 -0.43 10.29
CA LEU A 38 -10.41 0.20 10.53
C LEU A 38 -10.49 1.29 11.60
N ASP A 39 -11.61 1.40 12.31
CA ASP A 39 -11.87 2.46 13.30
C ASP A 39 -10.87 2.47 14.46
N GLY A 40 -10.30 1.31 14.79
CA GLY A 40 -9.29 1.18 15.85
C GLY A 40 -7.87 1.58 15.44
N LEU A 41 -7.63 1.95 14.18
CA LEU A 41 -6.32 2.40 13.73
C LEU A 41 -6.08 3.87 14.07
N ASN A 42 -4.87 4.17 14.57
CA ASN A 42 -4.43 5.56 14.82
C ASN A 42 -4.18 6.33 13.52
N SER A 43 -3.88 5.64 12.41
CA SER A 43 -3.71 6.26 11.10
C SER A 43 -5.01 6.95 10.66
N PRO A 44 -4.96 8.19 10.16
CA PRO A 44 -6.13 8.88 9.61
C PRO A 44 -6.62 8.23 8.31
N HIS A 45 -5.73 7.65 7.53
CA HIS A 45 -6.01 7.05 6.23
C HIS A 45 -5.57 5.60 6.22
N ALA A 46 -6.41 4.70 5.72
CA ALA A 46 -6.08 3.28 5.60
C ALA A 46 -6.97 2.58 4.58
N ILE A 47 -6.44 1.55 3.94
CA ILE A 47 -7.18 0.64 3.08
C ILE A 47 -6.72 -0.79 3.34
N LEU A 48 -7.65 -1.73 3.30
CA LEU A 48 -7.39 -3.16 3.37
C LEU A 48 -7.95 -3.83 2.13
N LEU A 49 -7.09 -4.45 1.37
CA LEU A 49 -7.43 -5.16 0.14
C LEU A 49 -7.20 -6.66 0.29
N ARG A 50 -7.99 -7.44 -0.44
CA ARG A 50 -7.69 -8.85 -0.68
C ARG A 50 -6.63 -8.93 -1.79
N ALA A 51 -5.48 -9.53 -1.48
CA ALA A 51 -4.32 -9.52 -2.38
C ALA A 51 -4.53 -10.27 -3.71
N ASP A 52 -5.41 -11.29 -3.73
CA ASP A 52 -5.68 -12.12 -4.90
C ASP A 52 -6.69 -11.50 -5.87
N SER A 53 -7.60 -10.67 -5.39
CA SER A 53 -8.73 -10.12 -6.18
C SER A 53 -8.76 -8.60 -6.25
N GLY A 54 -7.99 -7.89 -5.42
CA GLY A 54 -8.07 -6.44 -5.29
C GLY A 54 -9.37 -5.95 -4.60
N GLU A 55 -10.20 -6.87 -4.07
CA GLU A 55 -11.43 -6.50 -3.39
C GLU A 55 -11.13 -5.65 -2.14
N VAL A 56 -11.78 -4.48 -2.03
CA VAL A 56 -11.69 -3.63 -0.84
C VAL A 56 -12.49 -4.27 0.29
N LEU A 57 -11.81 -4.70 1.35
CA LEU A 57 -12.41 -5.31 2.54
C LEU A 57 -12.81 -4.26 3.58
N ALA A 58 -12.03 -3.20 3.73
CA ALA A 58 -12.31 -2.06 4.58
C ALA A 58 -11.48 -0.85 4.14
N GLU A 59 -12.00 0.34 4.39
CA GLU A 59 -11.30 1.59 4.10
C GLU A 59 -11.62 2.66 5.14
N LYS A 60 -10.70 3.59 5.32
CA LYS A 60 -10.81 4.75 6.19
C LYS A 60 -10.18 5.92 5.45
N ASP A 61 -11.02 6.83 4.95
CA ASP A 61 -10.62 8.05 4.25
C ASP A 61 -9.51 7.79 3.20
N ALA A 62 -9.78 6.78 2.32
CA ALA A 62 -8.76 6.20 1.45
C ALA A 62 -8.41 7.07 0.25
N ASP A 63 -9.29 8.01 -0.13
CA ASP A 63 -9.12 8.90 -1.29
C ASP A 63 -8.54 10.27 -0.93
N SER A 64 -8.30 10.54 0.36
CA SER A 64 -7.70 11.79 0.80
C SER A 64 -6.24 11.87 0.40
N THR A 65 -5.83 13.07 -0.03
CA THR A 65 -4.44 13.36 -0.38
C THR A 65 -3.52 13.21 0.83
N ILE A 66 -2.44 12.48 0.65
CA ILE A 66 -1.38 12.28 1.64
C ILE A 66 -0.01 12.60 1.04
N TYR A 67 0.97 12.86 1.88
CA TYR A 67 2.38 12.83 1.52
C TYR A 67 2.88 11.39 1.68
N PRO A 68 3.25 10.68 0.59
CA PRO A 68 3.57 9.25 0.66
C PRO A 68 4.89 8.96 1.36
N ALA A 69 5.76 9.96 1.50
CA ALA A 69 7.09 9.80 2.06
C ALA A 69 7.81 8.59 1.42
N SER A 70 8.49 7.77 2.21
CA SER A 70 9.26 6.62 1.70
C SER A 70 8.42 5.51 1.02
N MET A 71 7.09 5.56 1.06
CA MET A 71 6.27 4.67 0.22
C MET A 71 6.52 4.90 -1.28
N THR A 72 6.94 6.10 -1.67
CA THR A 72 7.43 6.44 -3.02
C THR A 72 8.45 5.44 -3.56
N LYS A 73 9.32 4.90 -2.69
CA LYS A 73 10.38 3.97 -3.06
C LYS A 73 9.87 2.65 -3.65
N MET A 74 8.60 2.32 -3.42
CA MET A 74 7.96 1.17 -4.09
C MET A 74 7.85 1.41 -5.61
N MET A 75 7.47 2.62 -6.04
CA MET A 75 7.44 2.98 -7.46
C MET A 75 8.85 3.03 -8.05
N THR A 76 9.81 3.56 -7.29
CA THR A 76 11.23 3.58 -7.70
C THR A 76 11.76 2.16 -7.92
N ALA A 77 11.50 1.26 -6.97
CA ALA A 77 11.92 -0.13 -7.09
C ALA A 77 11.22 -0.85 -8.26
N LEU A 78 9.92 -0.62 -8.46
CA LEU A 78 9.18 -1.18 -9.59
C LEU A 78 9.81 -0.79 -10.93
N LEU A 79 10.06 0.48 -11.15
CA LEU A 79 10.65 0.99 -12.40
C LEU A 79 12.09 0.51 -12.60
N ALA A 80 12.86 0.43 -11.52
CA ALA A 80 14.22 -0.09 -11.59
C ALA A 80 14.26 -1.57 -11.97
N ILE A 81 13.36 -2.38 -11.44
CA ILE A 81 13.23 -3.82 -11.79
C ILE A 81 12.75 -3.98 -13.23
N GLU A 82 11.76 -3.19 -13.67
CA GLU A 82 11.25 -3.26 -15.05
C GLU A 82 12.32 -2.85 -16.08
N ALA A 83 13.20 -1.92 -15.72
CA ALA A 83 14.25 -1.42 -16.62
C ALA A 83 15.49 -2.34 -16.67
N ASN A 84 15.75 -3.11 -15.63
CA ASN A 84 16.96 -3.93 -15.49
C ASN A 84 16.62 -5.43 -15.44
N PRO A 85 16.59 -6.14 -16.57
CA PRO A 85 16.38 -7.58 -16.59
C PRO A 85 17.45 -8.36 -15.84
N ASP A 86 18.69 -7.83 -15.80
CA ASP A 86 19.80 -8.33 -15.01
C ASP A 86 20.04 -7.42 -13.80
N LEU A 87 19.63 -7.87 -12.64
CA LEU A 87 19.80 -7.12 -11.38
C LEU A 87 21.25 -7.12 -10.88
N ASP A 88 22.15 -7.89 -11.47
CA ASP A 88 23.58 -7.89 -11.14
C ASP A 88 24.38 -6.86 -11.98
N THR A 89 23.67 -6.06 -12.80
CA THR A 89 24.25 -4.89 -13.50
C THR A 89 24.93 -3.94 -12.51
N PRO A 90 26.23 -3.61 -12.74
CA PRO A 90 26.96 -2.71 -11.86
C PRO A 90 26.53 -1.25 -12.06
N VAL A 91 26.35 -0.54 -10.94
CA VAL A 91 26.00 0.89 -10.89
C VAL A 91 26.98 1.58 -9.94
N THR A 92 27.55 2.69 -10.38
CA THR A 92 28.44 3.52 -9.55
C THR A 92 27.65 4.69 -8.97
N LEU A 93 27.68 4.86 -7.64
CA LEU A 93 27.00 5.96 -6.97
C LEU A 93 27.71 7.29 -7.29
N PRO A 94 27.03 8.26 -7.94
CA PRO A 94 27.63 9.51 -8.29
C PRO A 94 27.81 10.44 -7.09
N GLU A 95 28.91 11.22 -7.08
CA GLU A 95 29.25 12.11 -5.97
C GLU A 95 28.18 13.20 -5.74
N GLU A 96 27.60 13.71 -6.79
CA GLU A 96 26.70 14.85 -6.77
C GLU A 96 25.38 14.61 -6.05
N ILE A 97 24.98 13.37 -5.80
CA ILE A 97 23.72 13.06 -5.09
C ILE A 97 23.84 13.28 -3.57
N PHE A 98 25.01 13.09 -2.98
CA PHE A 98 25.19 13.05 -1.53
C PHE A 98 24.99 14.40 -0.84
N PRO A 99 25.51 15.55 -1.33
CA PRO A 99 25.34 16.83 -0.63
C PRO A 99 23.89 17.24 -0.43
N ALA A 100 23.04 17.04 -1.44
CA ALA A 100 21.62 17.37 -1.37
C ALA A 100 20.88 16.47 -0.36
N LEU A 101 21.17 15.16 -0.37
CA LEU A 101 20.58 14.20 0.55
C LEU A 101 20.98 14.46 2.01
N GLN A 102 22.23 14.81 2.26
CA GLN A 102 22.73 15.17 3.59
C GLN A 102 22.08 16.46 4.10
N ALA A 103 21.95 17.49 3.25
CA ALA A 103 21.31 18.76 3.61
C ALA A 103 19.82 18.56 4.01
N GLN A 104 19.16 17.57 3.43
CA GLN A 104 17.77 17.23 3.73
C GLN A 104 17.62 16.19 4.87
N ASN A 105 18.71 15.78 5.52
CA ASN A 105 18.74 14.70 6.51
C ASN A 105 18.06 13.42 6.01
N ALA A 106 18.27 13.07 4.76
CA ALA A 106 17.70 11.87 4.15
C ALA A 106 18.23 10.59 4.83
N SER A 107 17.39 9.56 4.92
CA SER A 107 17.84 8.23 5.33
C SER A 107 18.77 7.66 4.27
N LEU A 108 19.93 7.13 4.68
CA LEU A 108 20.93 6.53 3.81
C LEU A 108 21.12 5.05 4.17
N ALA A 109 21.42 4.22 3.17
CA ALA A 109 21.77 2.82 3.36
C ALA A 109 23.23 2.65 3.81
N GLY A 110 24.08 3.64 3.52
CA GLY A 110 25.47 3.69 3.94
C GLY A 110 26.46 3.46 2.82
N PHE A 111 26.03 3.39 1.58
CA PHE A 111 26.93 3.38 0.42
C PHE A 111 27.67 4.71 0.29
N GLN A 112 28.87 4.64 -0.30
CA GLN A 112 29.78 5.77 -0.40
C GLN A 112 29.83 6.32 -1.83
N THR A 113 30.23 7.59 -1.94
CA THR A 113 30.57 8.23 -3.20
C THR A 113 31.55 7.38 -4.01
N GLY A 114 31.24 7.12 -5.28
CA GLY A 114 32.11 6.37 -6.20
C GLY A 114 32.10 4.84 -5.95
N GLU A 115 31.37 4.36 -4.96
CA GLU A 115 31.18 2.94 -4.75
C GLU A 115 30.41 2.31 -5.90
N THR A 116 30.89 1.17 -6.41
CA THR A 116 30.20 0.40 -7.45
C THR A 116 29.54 -0.82 -6.85
N VAL A 117 28.25 -0.92 -6.99
CA VAL A 117 27.40 -1.98 -6.45
C VAL A 117 26.43 -2.47 -7.52
N THR A 118 25.65 -3.49 -7.25
CA THR A 118 24.66 -3.99 -8.22
C THR A 118 23.32 -3.25 -8.08
N VAL A 119 22.49 -3.27 -9.14
CA VAL A 119 21.09 -2.85 -9.07
C VAL A 119 20.37 -3.57 -7.91
N ARG A 120 20.67 -4.85 -7.69
CA ARG A 120 20.13 -5.65 -6.59
C ARG A 120 20.49 -5.05 -5.22
N ASP A 121 21.75 -4.66 -5.01
CA ASP A 121 22.20 -4.05 -3.75
C ASP A 121 21.50 -2.72 -3.52
N LEU A 122 21.35 -1.90 -4.56
CA LEU A 122 20.62 -0.63 -4.50
C LEU A 122 19.12 -0.84 -4.18
N LEU A 123 18.48 -1.86 -4.74
CA LEU A 123 17.09 -2.21 -4.41
C LEU A 123 16.94 -2.60 -2.93
N TYR A 124 17.85 -3.43 -2.41
CA TYR A 124 17.87 -3.76 -0.98
C TYR A 124 18.15 -2.52 -0.12
N GLY A 125 19.10 -1.68 -0.53
CA GLY A 125 19.41 -0.44 0.16
C GLY A 125 18.24 0.56 0.16
N ALA A 126 17.49 0.66 -0.93
CA ALA A 126 16.30 1.49 -1.01
C ALA A 126 15.16 0.99 -0.09
N MET A 127 14.93 -0.34 -0.06
CA MET A 127 13.74 -0.91 0.58
C MET A 127 13.93 -1.22 2.07
N LEU A 128 15.11 -1.67 2.52
CA LEU A 128 15.32 -2.09 3.91
C LEU A 128 15.63 -0.91 4.84
N PRO A 129 16.75 -0.16 4.65
CA PRO A 129 17.07 1.01 5.46
C PRO A 129 16.45 2.31 4.90
N SER A 130 15.71 2.24 3.80
CA SER A 130 15.10 3.41 3.14
C SER A 130 16.12 4.37 2.53
N GLY A 131 17.24 3.85 1.97
CA GLY A 131 18.37 4.60 1.43
C GLY A 131 17.97 5.51 0.26
N ALA A 132 18.07 6.81 0.45
CA ALA A 132 17.76 7.79 -0.59
C ALA A 132 18.83 7.82 -1.70
N GLU A 133 20.10 7.63 -1.35
CA GLU A 133 21.20 7.51 -2.30
C GLU A 133 21.00 6.35 -3.28
N CYS A 134 20.41 5.25 -2.79
CA CYS A 134 20.07 4.12 -3.65
C CYS A 134 19.01 4.49 -4.68
N CYS A 135 17.98 5.23 -4.26
CA CYS A 135 16.90 5.67 -5.16
C CYS A 135 17.42 6.66 -6.21
N GLU A 136 18.29 7.60 -5.83
CA GLU A 136 18.93 8.54 -6.74
C GLU A 136 19.83 7.83 -7.77
N ALA A 137 20.63 6.85 -7.30
CA ALA A 137 21.48 6.06 -8.18
C ALA A 137 20.65 5.24 -9.18
N LEU A 138 19.57 4.59 -8.72
CA LEU A 138 18.65 3.85 -9.57
C LEU A 138 17.93 4.77 -10.57
N ALA A 139 17.47 5.94 -10.13
CA ALA A 139 16.82 6.91 -11.02
C ALA A 139 17.71 7.36 -12.15
N ARG A 140 18.97 7.65 -11.86
CA ARG A 140 19.98 8.05 -12.88
C ARG A 140 20.36 6.91 -13.80
N GLU A 141 20.51 5.71 -13.28
CA GLU A 141 20.76 4.50 -14.09
C GLU A 141 19.63 4.25 -15.08
N VAL A 142 18.38 4.39 -14.65
CA VAL A 142 17.19 4.08 -15.46
C VAL A 142 16.83 5.19 -16.44
N SER A 143 17.02 6.46 -16.08
CA SER A 143 16.49 7.61 -16.83
C SER A 143 17.50 8.75 -17.06
N GLY A 144 18.71 8.64 -16.55
CA GLY A 144 19.78 9.63 -16.72
C GLY A 144 19.70 10.81 -15.75
N SER A 145 18.52 11.16 -15.23
CA SER A 145 18.34 12.22 -14.22
C SER A 145 17.14 11.95 -13.31
N GLU A 146 17.10 12.66 -12.18
CA GLU A 146 15.98 12.64 -11.23
C GLU A 146 14.68 13.10 -11.89
N GLU A 147 14.72 14.21 -12.64
CA GLU A 147 13.55 14.78 -13.31
C GLU A 147 12.97 13.84 -14.37
N ALA A 148 13.85 13.24 -15.18
CA ALA A 148 13.42 12.27 -16.20
C ALA A 148 12.82 11.02 -15.54
N PHE A 149 13.34 10.60 -14.39
CA PHE A 149 12.80 9.48 -13.65
C PHE A 149 11.46 9.82 -13.00
N ALA A 150 11.30 11.01 -12.40
CA ALA A 150 10.02 11.48 -11.85
C ALA A 150 8.93 11.55 -12.94
N ALA A 151 9.28 12.02 -14.13
CA ALA A 151 8.35 11.98 -15.28
C ALA A 151 7.93 10.55 -15.63
N ARG A 152 8.85 9.60 -15.60
CA ARG A 152 8.55 8.17 -15.82
C ARG A 152 7.70 7.56 -14.69
N MET A 153 7.93 7.97 -13.43
CA MET A 153 7.08 7.58 -12.30
C MET A 153 5.64 8.04 -12.50
N ASN A 154 5.44 9.29 -12.93
CA ASN A 154 4.12 9.84 -13.22
C ASN A 154 3.43 9.17 -14.42
N GLN A 155 4.19 8.81 -15.46
CA GLN A 155 3.67 7.99 -16.54
C GLN A 155 3.20 6.62 -16.04
N LYS A 156 4.00 5.93 -15.23
CA LYS A 156 3.64 4.66 -14.63
C LYS A 156 2.42 4.77 -13.72
N ALA A 157 2.34 5.83 -12.91
CA ALA A 157 1.17 6.11 -12.09
C ALA A 157 -0.11 6.22 -12.94
N ALA A 158 -0.06 6.95 -14.06
CA ALA A 158 -1.18 7.05 -14.99
C ALA A 158 -1.55 5.70 -15.63
N GLU A 159 -0.56 4.88 -16.01
CA GLU A 159 -0.76 3.52 -16.55
C GLU A 159 -1.46 2.59 -15.53
N LEU A 160 -1.14 2.76 -14.24
CA LEU A 160 -1.73 2.00 -13.13
C LEU A 160 -3.08 2.56 -12.66
N GLY A 161 -3.51 3.73 -13.17
CA GLY A 161 -4.76 4.38 -12.77
C GLY A 161 -4.67 5.13 -11.43
N MET A 162 -3.48 5.47 -10.96
CA MET A 162 -3.22 6.23 -9.73
C MET A 162 -3.52 7.72 -9.95
N THR A 163 -4.80 8.09 -9.94
CA THR A 163 -5.27 9.42 -10.38
C THR A 163 -5.07 10.53 -9.35
N GLY A 164 -4.86 10.17 -8.09
CA GLY A 164 -4.57 11.09 -6.99
C GLY A 164 -3.07 11.21 -6.66
N THR A 165 -2.19 10.67 -7.54
CA THR A 165 -0.76 10.57 -7.28
C THR A 165 0.05 11.48 -8.22
N HIS A 166 1.01 12.19 -7.63
CA HIS A 166 2.03 12.94 -8.37
C HIS A 166 3.39 12.79 -7.67
N PHE A 167 4.40 12.35 -8.42
CA PHE A 167 5.77 12.16 -7.95
C PHE A 167 6.67 13.30 -8.42
N CYS A 168 7.41 13.92 -7.51
CA CYS A 168 8.41 14.95 -7.80
C CYS A 168 9.85 14.40 -7.74
N ASN A 169 10.08 13.30 -6.99
CA ASN A 169 11.39 12.69 -6.79
C ASN A 169 11.29 11.19 -6.54
N PRO A 170 12.40 10.43 -6.64
CA PRO A 170 12.40 8.97 -6.45
C PRO A 170 12.45 8.53 -4.99
N THR A 171 12.65 9.45 -4.05
CA THR A 171 13.00 9.16 -2.65
C THR A 171 11.82 9.28 -1.68
N GLY A 172 10.82 10.11 -2.02
CA GLY A 172 9.75 10.53 -1.13
C GLY A 172 10.17 11.63 -0.15
N LEU A 173 11.28 12.31 -0.41
CA LEU A 173 11.61 13.55 0.29
C LEU A 173 10.52 14.59 0.03
N HIS A 174 10.27 15.43 1.04
CA HIS A 174 9.10 16.29 1.02
C HIS A 174 9.14 17.33 -0.09
N ASP A 175 8.07 17.38 -0.86
CA ASP A 175 7.71 18.44 -1.79
C ASP A 175 6.17 18.63 -1.69
N PRO A 176 5.66 19.88 -1.70
CA PRO A 176 4.23 20.14 -1.61
C PRO A 176 3.38 19.50 -2.73
N GLU A 177 3.97 19.25 -3.88
CA GLU A 177 3.32 18.60 -5.03
C GLU A 177 3.55 17.07 -5.06
N HIS A 178 4.40 16.54 -4.17
CA HIS A 178 4.68 15.12 -4.07
C HIS A 178 3.61 14.44 -3.22
N VAL A 179 2.52 14.02 -3.85
CA VAL A 179 1.31 13.56 -3.18
C VAL A 179 0.82 12.21 -3.72
N SER A 180 0.00 11.54 -2.92
CA SER A 180 -0.70 10.31 -3.31
C SER A 180 -1.97 10.13 -2.48
N THR A 181 -2.61 8.98 -2.60
CA THR A 181 -3.68 8.50 -1.72
C THR A 181 -3.32 7.10 -1.21
N VAL A 182 -3.99 6.61 -0.17
CA VAL A 182 -3.78 5.20 0.23
C VAL A 182 -4.49 4.22 -0.70
N ARG A 183 -5.40 4.71 -1.56
CA ARG A 183 -6.02 3.91 -2.60
C ARG A 183 -5.06 3.65 -3.76
N ASP A 184 -4.32 4.68 -4.21
CA ASP A 184 -3.33 4.59 -5.28
C ASP A 184 -2.11 3.79 -4.86
#